data_c21caa8063fd3465c1baa82a0d725e1d
#
_entry.id   c21caa8063fd3465c1baa82a0d725e1d
#
_cell.length_a   1.000
_cell.length_b   1.000
_cell.length_c   1.000
_cell.angle_alpha   90.00
_cell.angle_beta   90.00
_cell.angle_gamma   90.00
#
_symmetry.space_group_name_H-M   'P 1'
#
loop_
_entity.id
_entity.type
_entity.pdbx_description
1 polymer ?
#
loop_
_entity_poly.entity_id
_entity_poly.type
_entity_poly.pdbx_seq_one_letter_code
_entity_poly.pdbx_strand_id
1 'polypeptide(L)'
;MDKKAALVIVDVQNDFCPGGALAVAEGDQVVAPLNRYIERFAGAGLSIFATRDWHPAKTTHFKAYGGQWPAHCVRGTSGAEFHRALRLGGRATIVSKGMAADADSYSGFDGVDAAGVGLADLLRRAGVTRICVGGLATDYCVKETVLDGRKRGFDVVVLKDSVRGVDLAPGDSARSLEAMIAAGADMLERFDDLVL
;
A
#
# COMPACT_ATOMS: atom_id res chain seq x y z
N MET A 1 -12.21 -4.65 -24.57
CA MET A 1 -11.34 -3.51 -24.15
C MET A 1 -10.23 -4.09 -23.34
N ASP A 2 -8.99 -3.82 -23.71
CA ASP A 2 -7.85 -4.26 -22.93
C ASP A 2 -7.92 -3.62 -21.55
N LYS A 3 -7.74 -4.44 -20.50
CA LYS A 3 -7.81 -3.98 -19.12
C LYS A 3 -6.56 -3.15 -18.83
N LYS A 4 -6.73 -1.84 -18.64
CA LYS A 4 -5.61 -0.98 -18.29
C LYS A 4 -5.25 -1.18 -16.82
N ALA A 5 -4.03 -1.66 -16.58
CA ALA A 5 -3.53 -1.94 -15.25
C ALA A 5 -2.81 -0.74 -14.62
N ALA A 6 -2.78 -0.67 -13.28
CA ALA A 6 -1.89 0.20 -12.51
C ALA A 6 -1.24 -0.57 -11.37
N LEU A 7 -0.04 -0.13 -10.97
CA LEU A 7 0.63 -0.61 -9.76
C LEU A 7 0.25 0.30 -8.58
N VAL A 8 -0.17 -0.31 -7.47
CA VAL A 8 -0.43 0.38 -6.20
C VAL A 8 0.52 -0.17 -5.15
N ILE A 9 1.47 0.65 -4.73
CA ILE A 9 2.47 0.32 -3.71
C ILE A 9 1.98 0.88 -2.39
N VAL A 10 1.75 0.00 -1.40
CA VAL A 10 1.15 0.38 -0.13
C VAL A 10 2.21 0.55 0.93
N ASP A 11 2.38 1.77 1.44
CA ASP A 11 3.05 2.17 2.68
C ASP A 11 4.45 1.56 2.91
N VAL A 12 5.30 1.51 1.88
CA VAL A 12 6.68 1.01 2.01
C VAL A 12 7.57 2.13 2.58
N GLN A 13 7.34 2.44 3.87
CA GLN A 13 7.97 3.52 4.62
C GLN A 13 8.98 3.00 5.64
N ASN A 14 9.92 3.86 6.07
CA ASN A 14 10.99 3.44 6.98
C ASN A 14 10.47 2.91 8.32
N ASP A 15 9.39 3.49 8.87
CA ASP A 15 8.82 3.05 10.14
C ASP A 15 8.20 1.64 10.08
N PHE A 16 7.82 1.17 8.90
CA PHE A 16 7.32 -0.19 8.69
C PHE A 16 8.41 -1.20 8.29
N CYS A 17 9.65 -0.75 8.12
CA CYS A 17 10.78 -1.63 7.82
C CYS A 17 11.63 -1.90 9.07
N PRO A 18 12.52 -2.91 9.07
CA PRO A 18 13.38 -3.23 10.21
C PRO A 18 14.13 -2.00 10.74
N GLY A 19 14.01 -1.76 12.05
CA GLY A 19 14.57 -0.58 12.74
C GLY A 19 13.62 0.61 12.84
N GLY A 20 12.46 0.56 12.21
CA GLY A 20 11.39 1.57 12.31
C GLY A 20 10.53 1.45 13.55
N ALA A 21 9.69 2.46 13.81
CA ALA A 21 8.88 2.57 15.02
C ALA A 21 7.73 1.54 15.10
N LEU A 22 7.28 0.99 13.97
CA LEU A 22 6.26 -0.05 13.85
C LEU A 22 6.71 -1.09 12.81
N ALA A 23 7.90 -1.66 13.03
CA ALA A 23 8.55 -2.54 12.08
C ALA A 23 7.74 -3.82 11.83
N VAL A 24 7.50 -4.10 10.56
CA VAL A 24 7.00 -5.39 10.06
C VAL A 24 8.19 -6.34 9.92
N ALA A 25 8.04 -7.58 10.37
CA ALA A 25 9.08 -8.60 10.21
C ALA A 25 9.42 -8.76 8.72
N GLU A 26 10.70 -8.64 8.36
CA GLU A 26 11.17 -8.72 6.97
C GLU A 26 10.49 -7.72 6.01
N GLY A 27 9.95 -6.60 6.53
CA GLY A 27 9.20 -5.63 5.74
C GLY A 27 10.00 -5.02 4.58
N ASP A 28 11.31 -4.90 4.72
CA ASP A 28 12.21 -4.43 3.66
C ASP A 28 12.37 -5.41 2.49
N GLN A 29 12.05 -6.70 2.67
CA GLN A 29 12.11 -7.69 1.60
C GLN A 29 11.11 -7.43 0.47
N VAL A 30 10.05 -6.64 0.69
CA VAL A 30 9.11 -6.25 -0.36
C VAL A 30 9.75 -5.31 -1.39
N VAL A 31 10.85 -4.63 -1.04
CA VAL A 31 11.44 -3.55 -1.85
C VAL A 31 12.05 -4.09 -3.15
N ALA A 32 12.79 -5.19 -3.07
CA ALA A 32 13.45 -5.76 -4.25
C ALA A 32 12.44 -6.23 -5.33
N PRO A 33 11.41 -7.05 -5.01
CA PRO A 33 10.40 -7.41 -6.00
C PRO A 33 9.58 -6.20 -6.46
N LEU A 34 9.19 -5.27 -5.57
CA LEU A 34 8.45 -4.06 -5.97
C LEU A 34 9.23 -3.21 -6.97
N ASN A 35 10.55 -3.12 -6.85
CA ASN A 35 11.37 -2.40 -7.84
C ASN A 35 11.28 -3.04 -9.24
N ARG A 36 11.16 -4.38 -9.35
CA ARG A 36 10.94 -5.07 -10.64
C ARG A 36 9.57 -4.70 -11.22
N TYR A 37 8.51 -4.66 -10.39
CA TYR A 37 7.18 -4.23 -10.81
C TYR A 37 7.18 -2.77 -11.25
N ILE A 38 7.85 -1.86 -10.51
CA ILE A 38 7.99 -0.45 -10.89
C ILE A 38 8.61 -0.32 -12.28
N GLU A 39 9.72 -1.01 -12.54
CA GLU A 39 10.39 -1.00 -13.84
C GLU A 39 9.49 -1.55 -14.95
N ARG A 40 8.76 -2.64 -14.70
CA ARG A 40 7.86 -3.27 -15.66
C ARG A 40 6.69 -2.36 -16.03
N PHE A 41 6.01 -1.77 -15.02
CA PHE A 41 4.89 -0.86 -15.23
C PHE A 41 5.33 0.44 -15.90
N ALA A 42 6.43 1.04 -15.45
CA ALA A 42 6.99 2.24 -16.08
C ALA A 42 7.41 2.01 -17.52
N GLY A 43 8.06 0.87 -17.81
CA GLY A 43 8.46 0.49 -19.18
C GLY A 43 7.29 0.25 -20.11
N ALA A 44 6.13 -0.16 -19.58
CA ALA A 44 4.87 -0.31 -20.30
C ALA A 44 4.04 1.00 -20.39
N GLY A 45 4.52 2.11 -19.83
CA GLY A 45 3.79 3.38 -19.79
C GLY A 45 2.54 3.35 -18.90
N LEU A 46 2.48 2.43 -17.93
CA LEU A 46 1.36 2.25 -17.03
C LEU A 46 1.53 3.09 -15.76
N SER A 47 0.41 3.46 -15.16
CA SER A 47 0.38 4.31 -13.97
C SER A 47 0.89 3.57 -12.73
N ILE A 48 1.62 4.29 -11.88
CA ILE A 48 2.11 3.83 -10.59
C ILE A 48 1.62 4.79 -9.52
N PHE A 49 1.05 4.26 -8.45
CA PHE A 49 0.63 5.00 -7.26
C PHE A 49 1.36 4.43 -6.04
N ALA A 50 1.83 5.30 -5.16
CA ALA A 50 2.44 4.89 -3.90
C ALA A 50 1.71 5.58 -2.75
N THR A 51 1.09 4.78 -1.87
CA THR A 51 0.46 5.31 -0.67
C THR A 51 1.47 5.47 0.45
N ARG A 52 1.17 6.36 1.38
CA ARG A 52 1.92 6.52 2.62
C ARG A 52 1.02 6.94 3.76
N ASP A 53 1.30 6.47 4.95
CA ASP A 53 0.81 7.07 6.17
C ASP A 53 1.50 8.41 6.41
N TRP A 54 0.69 9.44 6.74
CA TRP A 54 1.20 10.80 6.92
C TRP A 54 0.55 11.45 8.12
N HIS A 55 0.77 10.82 9.31
CA HIS A 55 0.07 11.16 10.53
C HIS A 55 0.49 12.51 11.11
N PRO A 56 -0.46 13.29 11.68
CA PRO A 56 -0.09 14.39 12.55
C PRO A 56 0.59 13.86 13.81
N ALA A 57 1.45 14.67 14.44
CA ALA A 57 2.16 14.27 15.65
C ALA A 57 1.23 13.91 16.83
N LYS A 58 -0.01 14.42 16.79
CA LYS A 58 -1.07 14.11 17.76
C LYS A 58 -2.27 13.56 17.00
N THR A 59 -2.58 12.30 17.23
CA THR A 59 -3.75 11.63 16.63
C THR A 59 -4.26 10.54 17.57
N THR A 60 -5.56 10.31 17.57
CA THR A 60 -6.22 9.23 18.30
C THR A 60 -5.80 7.84 17.82
N HIS A 61 -5.09 7.74 16.70
CA HIS A 61 -4.47 6.51 16.19
C HIS A 61 -3.33 6.00 17.10
N PHE A 62 -2.64 6.90 17.80
CA PHE A 62 -1.48 6.58 18.63
C PHE A 62 -1.85 6.26 20.09
N LYS A 63 -1.13 5.32 20.71
CA LYS A 63 -1.30 4.91 22.12
C LYS A 63 -1.28 6.09 23.09
N ALA A 64 -0.44 7.08 22.85
CA ALA A 64 -0.33 8.28 23.68
C ALA A 64 -1.64 9.10 23.69
N TYR A 65 -2.55 8.87 22.74
CA TYR A 65 -3.81 9.59 22.59
C TYR A 65 -5.02 8.66 22.55
N GLY A 66 -4.89 7.42 23.07
CA GLY A 66 -5.98 6.45 23.21
C GLY A 66 -6.11 5.42 22.09
N GLY A 67 -5.24 5.44 21.09
CA GLY A 67 -5.19 4.45 20.01
C GLY A 67 -4.42 3.19 20.36
N GLN A 68 -4.25 2.31 19.37
CA GLN A 68 -3.58 1.03 19.59
C GLN A 68 -2.12 1.00 19.14
N TRP A 69 -1.66 1.97 18.35
CA TRP A 69 -0.34 1.94 17.72
C TRP A 69 0.68 2.84 18.43
N PRO A 70 1.97 2.49 18.44
CA PRO A 70 3.01 3.46 18.78
C PRO A 70 3.01 4.61 17.77
N ALA A 71 3.60 5.74 18.11
CA ALA A 71 3.77 6.83 17.15
C ALA A 71 4.67 6.34 15.99
N HIS A 72 4.17 6.44 14.76
CA HIS A 72 4.85 6.04 13.54
C HIS A 72 4.40 6.92 12.37
N CYS A 73 5.17 6.95 11.31
CA CYS A 73 4.90 7.69 10.07
C CYS A 73 4.42 9.12 10.33
N VAL A 74 4.99 9.77 11.35
CA VAL A 74 4.69 11.16 11.68
C VAL A 74 5.21 12.06 10.57
N ARG A 75 4.34 12.90 10.01
CA ARG A 75 4.68 13.79 8.90
C ARG A 75 5.94 14.60 9.17
N GLY A 76 6.84 14.66 8.19
CA GLY A 76 8.09 15.39 8.28
C GLY A 76 9.21 14.69 9.05
N THR A 77 9.00 13.44 9.50
CA THR A 77 10.06 12.61 10.09
C THR A 77 10.64 11.65 9.07
N SER A 78 11.86 11.19 9.30
CA SER A 78 12.50 10.16 8.47
C SER A 78 11.73 8.84 8.46
N GLY A 79 11.00 8.51 9.54
CA GLY A 79 10.15 7.33 9.65
C GLY A 79 9.01 7.33 8.64
N ALA A 80 8.44 8.50 8.34
CA ALA A 80 7.36 8.68 7.37
C ALA A 80 7.85 8.69 5.90
N GLU A 81 9.15 8.77 5.65
CA GLU A 81 9.69 8.71 4.29
C GLU A 81 9.63 7.28 3.73
N PHE A 82 9.50 7.16 2.41
CA PHE A 82 9.61 5.86 1.74
C PHE A 82 10.98 5.25 1.96
N HIS A 83 11.02 3.92 2.01
CA HIS A 83 12.28 3.20 2.14
C HIS A 83 13.26 3.59 1.04
N ARG A 84 14.50 3.95 1.42
CA ARG A 84 15.52 4.55 0.54
C ARG A 84 15.85 3.72 -0.71
N ALA A 85 15.71 2.41 -0.63
CA ALA A 85 15.97 1.51 -1.75
C ALA A 85 14.77 1.32 -2.68
N LEU A 86 13.57 1.86 -2.36
CA LEU A 86 12.40 1.84 -3.22
C LEU A 86 12.55 2.89 -4.33
N ARG A 87 12.57 2.45 -5.59
CA ARG A 87 12.94 3.27 -6.74
C ARG A 87 11.75 3.95 -7.41
N LEU A 88 11.00 4.75 -6.66
CA LEU A 88 9.84 5.49 -7.21
C LEU A 88 10.26 6.51 -8.27
N GLY A 89 11.36 7.25 -8.04
CA GLY A 89 12.06 8.08 -9.04
C GLY A 89 11.16 9.10 -9.78
N GLY A 90 10.17 9.70 -9.11
CA GLY A 90 9.21 10.63 -9.74
C GLY A 90 8.21 9.95 -10.69
N ARG A 91 8.21 8.63 -10.79
CA ARG A 91 7.31 7.85 -11.66
C ARG A 91 5.96 7.54 -11.01
N ALA A 92 5.86 7.69 -9.69
CA ALA A 92 4.67 7.38 -8.94
C ALA A 92 3.93 8.65 -8.50
N THR A 93 2.60 8.62 -8.59
CA THR A 93 1.74 9.57 -7.88
C THR A 93 1.67 9.18 -6.41
N ILE A 94 2.06 10.09 -5.53
CA ILE A 94 2.03 9.86 -4.09
C ILE A 94 0.65 10.17 -3.54
N VAL A 95 0.11 9.24 -2.76
CA VAL A 95 -1.20 9.33 -2.11
C VAL A 95 -1.00 9.27 -0.60
N SER A 96 -1.32 10.32 0.12
CA SER A 96 -1.14 10.41 1.58
C SER A 96 -2.46 10.12 2.30
N LYS A 97 -2.42 9.27 3.33
CA LYS A 97 -3.56 8.91 4.18
C LYS A 97 -3.23 9.08 5.67
N GLY A 98 -4.18 8.83 6.56
CA GLY A 98 -3.99 8.98 8.00
C GLY A 98 -3.72 10.42 8.44
N MET A 99 -4.15 11.41 7.67
CA MET A 99 -3.86 12.83 7.91
C MET A 99 -4.78 13.49 8.95
N ALA A 100 -5.93 12.88 9.26
CA ALA A 100 -6.85 13.35 10.27
C ALA A 100 -6.33 13.02 11.68
N ALA A 101 -6.63 13.89 12.66
CA ALA A 101 -6.18 13.70 14.03
C ALA A 101 -7.12 12.77 14.84
N ASP A 102 -8.33 12.57 14.38
CA ASP A 102 -9.46 11.93 15.08
C ASP A 102 -10.05 10.73 14.33
N ALA A 103 -9.39 10.23 13.31
CA ALA A 103 -9.84 9.09 12.53
C ALA A 103 -8.69 8.16 12.15
N ASP A 104 -8.97 6.85 12.20
CA ASP A 104 -8.08 5.83 11.63
C ASP A 104 -8.20 5.79 10.11
N SER A 105 -7.13 5.36 9.46
CA SER A 105 -7.08 5.20 8.01
C SER A 105 -6.11 4.07 7.67
N TYR A 106 -6.62 3.02 7.05
CA TYR A 106 -5.84 1.87 6.62
C TYR A 106 -5.82 1.74 5.10
N SER A 107 -6.97 1.91 4.45
CA SER A 107 -7.08 1.75 3.01
C SER A 107 -6.34 2.87 2.26
N GLY A 108 -5.59 2.51 1.22
CA GLY A 108 -5.05 3.50 0.28
C GLY A 108 -6.13 4.37 -0.38
N PHE A 109 -7.37 3.90 -0.41
CA PHE A 109 -8.52 4.65 -0.94
C PHE A 109 -9.02 5.76 0.00
N ASP A 110 -8.56 5.80 1.25
CA ASP A 110 -8.79 6.93 2.16
C ASP A 110 -7.86 8.11 1.89
N GLY A 111 -6.82 7.88 1.08
CA GLY A 111 -5.78 8.86 0.80
C GLY A 111 -6.08 9.76 -0.39
N VAL A 112 -5.37 10.88 -0.42
CA VAL A 112 -5.41 11.87 -1.49
C VAL A 112 -4.01 12.23 -1.97
N ASP A 113 -3.89 12.69 -3.21
CA ASP A 113 -2.65 13.24 -3.75
C ASP A 113 -2.40 14.68 -3.24
N ALA A 114 -1.32 15.30 -3.73
CA ALA A 114 -0.97 16.67 -3.37
C ALA A 114 -2.02 17.73 -3.79
N ALA A 115 -2.90 17.40 -4.74
CA ALA A 115 -4.01 18.25 -5.18
C ALA A 115 -5.32 17.94 -4.45
N GLY A 116 -5.32 17.00 -3.49
CA GLY A 116 -6.53 16.57 -2.76
C GLY A 116 -7.42 15.60 -3.52
N VAL A 117 -6.92 14.98 -4.60
CA VAL A 117 -7.68 14.01 -5.40
C VAL A 117 -7.52 12.61 -4.82
N GLY A 118 -8.62 11.93 -4.53
CA GLY A 118 -8.63 10.57 -3.98
C GLY A 118 -8.12 9.50 -4.95
N LEU A 119 -7.52 8.43 -4.42
CA LEU A 119 -6.95 7.33 -5.21
C LEU A 119 -7.95 6.76 -6.24
N ALA A 120 -9.22 6.58 -5.85
CA ALA A 120 -10.23 6.05 -6.78
C ALA A 120 -10.42 6.92 -8.02
N ASP A 121 -10.44 8.25 -7.84
CA ASP A 121 -10.62 9.19 -8.96
C ASP A 121 -9.35 9.30 -9.80
N LEU A 122 -8.17 9.24 -9.17
CA LEU A 122 -6.89 9.17 -9.88
C LEU A 122 -6.83 7.94 -10.80
N LEU A 123 -7.21 6.76 -10.29
CA LEU A 123 -7.28 5.53 -11.07
C LEU A 123 -8.28 5.63 -12.23
N ARG A 124 -9.50 6.14 -11.97
CA ARG A 124 -10.54 6.31 -12.99
C ARG A 124 -10.11 7.30 -14.09
N ARG A 125 -9.53 8.45 -13.71
CA ARG A 125 -8.99 9.44 -14.65
C ARG A 125 -7.89 8.86 -15.53
N ALA A 126 -7.09 7.94 -15.00
CA ALA A 126 -6.08 7.20 -15.75
C ALA A 126 -6.67 6.07 -16.63
N GLY A 127 -7.99 5.82 -16.58
CA GLY A 127 -8.67 4.75 -17.31
C GLY A 127 -8.34 3.35 -16.78
N VAL A 128 -7.90 3.26 -15.53
CA VAL A 128 -7.50 1.98 -14.89
C VAL A 128 -8.75 1.17 -14.54
N THR A 129 -8.72 -0.11 -14.87
CA THR A 129 -9.75 -1.09 -14.50
C THR A 129 -9.19 -2.24 -13.65
N ARG A 130 -7.87 -2.43 -13.65
CA ARG A 130 -7.17 -3.43 -12.85
C ARG A 130 -6.06 -2.77 -12.03
N ILE A 131 -5.95 -3.14 -10.75
CA ILE A 131 -4.84 -2.72 -9.89
C ILE A 131 -4.04 -3.93 -9.40
N CYS A 132 -2.70 -3.80 -9.45
CA CYS A 132 -1.77 -4.75 -8.87
C CYS A 132 -1.26 -4.14 -7.57
N VAL A 133 -1.48 -4.82 -6.44
CA VAL A 133 -1.25 -4.26 -5.09
C VAL A 133 -0.15 -5.03 -4.39
N GLY A 134 0.87 -4.32 -3.89
CA GLY A 134 1.92 -4.86 -3.03
C GLY A 134 2.36 -3.82 -2.00
N GLY A 135 3.11 -4.20 -0.99
CA GLY A 135 3.60 -3.32 0.08
C GLY A 135 3.30 -3.83 1.48
N LEU A 136 3.04 -2.93 2.41
CA LEU A 136 2.93 -3.18 3.84
C LEU A 136 1.63 -2.60 4.45
N ALA A 137 1.03 -3.21 5.46
CA ALA A 137 1.25 -4.60 5.84
C ALA A 137 0.11 -5.46 5.30
N THR A 138 0.40 -6.74 5.01
CA THR A 138 -0.56 -7.69 4.41
C THR A 138 -1.90 -7.70 5.12
N ASP A 139 -1.87 -7.75 6.46
CA ASP A 139 -3.02 -7.93 7.35
C ASP A 139 -3.71 -6.61 7.75
N TYR A 140 -3.18 -5.48 7.32
CA TYR A 140 -3.73 -4.13 7.55
C TYR A 140 -3.92 -3.37 6.23
N CYS A 141 -3.04 -2.42 5.93
CA CYS A 141 -3.25 -1.47 4.84
C CYS A 141 -3.35 -2.14 3.46
N VAL A 142 -2.61 -3.22 3.21
CA VAL A 142 -2.73 -3.98 1.95
C VAL A 142 -4.12 -4.62 1.87
N LYS A 143 -4.55 -5.35 2.90
CA LYS A 143 -5.88 -5.97 2.95
C LYS A 143 -7.00 -4.95 2.71
N GLU A 144 -7.01 -3.87 3.48
CA GLU A 144 -8.08 -2.86 3.36
C GLU A 144 -8.07 -2.19 1.98
N THR A 145 -6.88 -1.93 1.40
CA THR A 145 -6.77 -1.40 0.04
C THR A 145 -7.32 -2.37 -1.00
N VAL A 146 -7.03 -3.66 -0.88
CA VAL A 146 -7.53 -4.70 -1.78
C VAL A 146 -9.05 -4.83 -1.68
N LEU A 147 -9.61 -4.94 -0.46
CA LEU A 147 -11.04 -5.07 -0.22
C LEU A 147 -11.80 -3.85 -0.77
N ASP A 148 -11.29 -2.67 -0.52
CA ASP A 148 -11.87 -1.44 -1.02
C ASP A 148 -11.77 -1.28 -2.54
N GLY A 149 -10.67 -1.72 -3.13
CA GLY A 149 -10.53 -1.78 -4.59
C GLY A 149 -11.61 -2.67 -5.21
N ARG A 150 -11.84 -3.87 -4.65
CA ARG A 150 -12.92 -4.77 -5.10
C ARG A 150 -14.30 -4.16 -4.94
N LYS A 151 -14.61 -3.57 -3.76
CA LYS A 151 -15.90 -2.88 -3.53
C LYS A 151 -16.14 -1.73 -4.53
N ARG A 152 -15.09 -1.07 -5.01
CA ARG A 152 -15.15 0.02 -5.99
C ARG A 152 -15.19 -0.44 -7.45
N GLY A 153 -15.19 -1.76 -7.68
CA GLY A 153 -15.33 -2.37 -9.00
C GLY A 153 -14.03 -2.53 -9.78
N PHE A 154 -12.86 -2.35 -9.15
CA PHE A 154 -11.59 -2.68 -9.78
C PHE A 154 -11.35 -4.20 -9.77
N ASP A 155 -10.75 -4.73 -10.83
CA ASP A 155 -10.07 -6.02 -10.74
C ASP A 155 -8.81 -5.81 -9.90
N VAL A 156 -8.59 -6.67 -8.91
CA VAL A 156 -7.45 -6.54 -7.99
C VAL A 156 -6.60 -7.79 -8.03
N VAL A 157 -5.29 -7.59 -8.20
CA VAL A 157 -4.27 -8.65 -8.13
C VAL A 157 -3.35 -8.33 -6.97
N VAL A 158 -3.22 -9.24 -6.02
CA VAL A 158 -2.27 -9.13 -4.92
C VAL A 158 -0.92 -9.72 -5.35
N LEU A 159 0.14 -8.94 -5.20
CA LEU A 159 1.52 -9.35 -5.52
C LEU A 159 2.12 -10.07 -4.29
N LYS A 160 1.96 -11.38 -4.21
CA LYS A 160 2.29 -12.17 -3.02
C LYS A 160 3.77 -12.13 -2.63
N ASP A 161 4.66 -12.07 -3.62
CA ASP A 161 6.10 -11.91 -3.40
C ASP A 161 6.50 -10.53 -2.83
N SER A 162 5.57 -9.59 -2.86
CA SER A 162 5.78 -8.18 -2.53
C SER A 162 4.94 -7.69 -1.34
N VAL A 163 4.49 -8.59 -0.47
CA VAL A 163 3.76 -8.22 0.76
C VAL A 163 4.37 -8.91 1.98
N ARG A 164 4.32 -8.25 3.14
CA ARG A 164 4.68 -8.80 4.45
C ARG A 164 3.68 -8.29 5.49
N GLY A 165 3.36 -9.12 6.47
CA GLY A 165 2.37 -8.80 7.50
C GLY A 165 2.97 -8.53 8.87
N VAL A 166 2.18 -7.90 9.72
CA VAL A 166 2.50 -7.64 11.13
C VAL A 166 2.36 -8.92 11.95
N ASP A 167 1.32 -9.73 11.65
CA ASP A 167 1.02 -10.99 12.33
C ASP A 167 1.00 -10.85 13.87
N LEU A 168 0.20 -9.90 14.40
CA LEU A 168 0.03 -9.75 15.85
C LEU A 168 -0.43 -11.08 16.50
N ALA A 169 -1.31 -11.80 15.83
CA ALA A 169 -1.60 -13.19 16.13
C ALA A 169 -1.09 -14.09 15.00
N PRO A 170 -0.51 -15.26 15.32
CA PRO A 170 -0.01 -16.17 14.29
C PRO A 170 -1.06 -16.45 13.21
N GLY A 171 -0.68 -16.26 11.94
CA GLY A 171 -1.53 -16.51 10.77
C GLY A 171 -2.47 -15.38 10.39
N ASP A 172 -2.37 -14.17 10.97
CA ASP A 172 -3.18 -13.02 10.54
C ASP A 172 -2.97 -12.70 9.06
N SER A 173 -1.75 -12.76 8.57
CA SER A 173 -1.43 -12.57 7.15
C SER A 173 -2.10 -13.62 6.28
N ALA A 174 -2.05 -14.90 6.66
CA ALA A 174 -2.68 -15.98 5.89
C ALA A 174 -4.19 -15.78 5.80
N ARG A 175 -4.85 -15.52 6.94
CA ARG A 175 -6.30 -15.22 6.99
C ARG A 175 -6.65 -13.98 6.16
N SER A 176 -5.78 -12.98 6.15
CA SER A 176 -5.99 -11.76 5.37
C SER A 176 -5.90 -12.01 3.87
N LEU A 177 -4.95 -12.85 3.41
CA LEU A 177 -4.86 -13.28 2.01
C LEU A 177 -6.10 -14.08 1.60
N GLU A 178 -6.58 -15.01 2.45
CA GLU A 178 -7.81 -15.74 2.22
C GLU A 178 -9.03 -14.81 2.09
N ALA A 179 -9.14 -13.80 2.97
CA ALA A 179 -10.22 -12.82 2.91
C ALA A 179 -10.17 -11.98 1.62
N MET A 180 -8.98 -11.61 1.15
CA MET A 180 -8.82 -10.89 -0.13
C MET A 180 -9.25 -11.77 -1.32
N ILE A 181 -8.87 -13.04 -1.34
CA ILE A 181 -9.31 -14.01 -2.38
C ILE A 181 -10.83 -14.18 -2.32
N ALA A 182 -11.40 -14.36 -1.12
CA ALA A 182 -12.85 -14.50 -0.96
C ALA A 182 -13.63 -13.26 -1.44
N ALA A 183 -13.02 -12.07 -1.38
CA ALA A 183 -13.57 -10.84 -1.95
C ALA A 183 -13.39 -10.74 -3.48
N GLY A 184 -12.80 -11.74 -4.12
CA GLY A 184 -12.62 -11.84 -5.57
C GLY A 184 -11.32 -11.16 -6.07
N ALA A 185 -10.32 -10.99 -5.22
CA ALA A 185 -8.99 -10.60 -5.67
C ALA A 185 -8.23 -11.84 -6.22
N ASP A 186 -7.48 -11.63 -7.29
CA ASP A 186 -6.53 -12.61 -7.80
C ASP A 186 -5.21 -12.54 -7.00
N MET A 187 -4.49 -13.67 -6.97
CA MET A 187 -3.16 -13.75 -6.33
C MET A 187 -2.11 -14.02 -7.40
N LEU A 188 -1.08 -13.18 -7.45
CA LEU A 188 0.11 -13.40 -8.27
C LEU A 188 1.25 -13.89 -7.35
N GLU A 189 1.66 -15.13 -7.52
CA GLU A 189 2.67 -15.76 -6.66
C GLU A 189 4.06 -15.17 -6.88
N ARG A 190 4.41 -14.85 -8.14
CA ARG A 190 5.74 -14.35 -8.52
C ARG A 190 5.68 -13.37 -9.68
N PHE A 191 6.64 -12.46 -9.70
CA PHE A 191 6.79 -11.46 -10.76
C PHE A 191 6.77 -12.07 -12.18
N ASP A 192 7.39 -13.22 -12.38
CA ASP A 192 7.54 -13.85 -13.70
C ASP A 192 6.21 -14.34 -14.28
N ASP A 193 5.16 -14.45 -13.45
CA ASP A 193 3.80 -14.84 -13.84
C ASP A 193 2.96 -13.61 -14.27
N LEU A 194 3.52 -12.39 -14.22
CA LEU A 194 2.78 -11.16 -14.54
C LEU A 194 2.52 -11.01 -16.04
N VAL A 195 1.25 -10.94 -16.39
CA VAL A 195 0.75 -10.54 -17.72
C VAL A 195 0.08 -9.17 -17.58
N LEU A 196 0.61 -8.16 -18.31
CA LEU A 196 0.09 -6.78 -18.36
C LEU A 196 -0.84 -6.59 -19.54
#